data_97882575d5bebf092a06b791d1ef9018
#
_entry.id   97882575d5bebf092a06b791d1ef9018
#
_cell.length_a   1.000
_cell.length_b   1.000
_cell.length_c   1.000
_cell.angle_alpha   90.00
_cell.angle_beta   90.00
_cell.angle_gamma   90.00
#
_symmetry.space_group_name_H-M   'P 1'
#
loop_
_entity.id
_entity.type
_entity.pdbx_description
1 polymer ?
#
loop_
_entity_poly.entity_id
_entity_poly.type
_entity_poly.pdbx_seq_one_letter_code
_entity_poly.pdbx_strand_id
1 'polypeptide(L)'
;MPAVGATAADYELLHAWRTGNRAAGNELTGRYYGSVLRFFEAKVPHAAEDLTQQAFLDCVEGRGRIRETSSFRAYLFAIARHRLLDHLRGADRQRRLKSFGEAPVSQVTPSRVVLMRQEQRLLLRALDKLPPDQSMALVLFYWEGMPTREIAEAMELSVTNVTTRLSRTRQQLRETIEAMSAAPKIRASLLSDLDGWARSVGGGPLG
;
A
#
# COMPACT_ATOMS: atom_id res chain seq x y z
N MET A 1 7.75 16.19 5.70
CA MET A 1 6.81 16.62 4.63
C MET A 1 5.41 16.23 5.08
N PRO A 2 4.41 17.16 5.10
CA PRO A 2 3.05 16.80 5.48
C PRO A 2 2.50 15.78 4.48
N ALA A 3 1.75 14.81 5.00
CA ALA A 3 1.01 13.85 4.19
C ALA A 3 0.17 14.61 3.14
N VAL A 4 0.32 14.23 1.88
CA VAL A 4 -0.44 14.81 0.77
C VAL A 4 -1.88 14.32 0.94
N GLY A 5 -2.68 15.04 1.73
CA GLY A 5 -4.12 14.89 1.73
C GLY A 5 -4.67 15.24 0.34
N ALA A 6 -5.83 14.69 -0.03
CA ALA A 6 -6.55 15.12 -1.22
C ALA A 6 -6.72 16.65 -1.12
N THR A 7 -5.92 17.37 -1.90
CA THR A 7 -5.87 18.83 -1.86
C THR A 7 -6.92 19.39 -2.80
N ALA A 8 -7.37 20.64 -2.58
CA ALA A 8 -8.15 21.37 -3.57
C ALA A 8 -7.51 21.27 -4.97
N ALA A 9 -6.18 21.23 -5.03
CA ALA A 9 -5.38 21.02 -6.24
C ALA A 9 -5.64 19.68 -6.96
N ASP A 10 -5.88 18.58 -6.23
CA ASP A 10 -6.21 17.30 -6.87
C ASP A 10 -7.61 17.30 -7.50
N TYR A 11 -8.56 17.98 -6.87
CA TYR A 11 -9.89 18.17 -7.44
C TYR A 11 -9.85 19.01 -8.72
N GLU A 12 -9.11 20.10 -8.73
CA GLU A 12 -8.95 20.96 -9.92
C GLU A 12 -8.28 20.19 -11.07
N LEU A 13 -7.22 19.45 -10.78
CA LEU A 13 -6.53 18.62 -11.78
C LEU A 13 -7.43 17.51 -12.32
N LEU A 14 -8.20 16.85 -11.47
CA LEU A 14 -9.14 15.81 -11.87
C LEU A 14 -10.23 16.39 -12.77
N HIS A 15 -10.80 17.56 -12.41
CA HIS A 15 -11.81 18.22 -13.20
C HIS A 15 -11.26 18.63 -14.59
N ALA A 16 -10.08 19.26 -14.62
CA ALA A 16 -9.41 19.62 -15.88
C ALA A 16 -9.10 18.39 -16.74
N TRP A 17 -8.67 17.29 -16.13
CA TRP A 17 -8.40 16.05 -16.85
C TRP A 17 -9.66 15.42 -17.45
N ARG A 18 -10.78 15.42 -16.71
CA ARG A 18 -12.08 14.93 -17.21
C ARG A 18 -12.59 15.74 -18.40
N THR A 19 -12.30 17.05 -18.44
CA THR A 19 -12.66 17.94 -19.55
C THR A 19 -11.68 17.91 -20.72
N GLY A 20 -10.66 17.01 -20.68
CA GLY A 20 -9.75 16.75 -21.80
C GLY A 20 -8.34 17.32 -21.64
N ASN A 21 -8.02 17.99 -20.55
CA ASN A 21 -6.66 18.49 -20.30
C ASN A 21 -5.71 17.34 -19.91
N ARG A 22 -4.94 16.85 -20.90
CA ARG A 22 -3.97 15.76 -20.71
C ARG A 22 -2.82 16.14 -19.77
N ALA A 23 -2.40 17.38 -19.73
CA ALA A 23 -1.33 17.83 -18.84
C ALA A 23 -1.75 17.74 -17.38
N ALA A 24 -2.99 18.09 -17.05
CA ALA A 24 -3.56 17.91 -15.71
C ALA A 24 -3.61 16.43 -15.29
N GLY A 25 -3.96 15.54 -16.23
CA GLY A 25 -3.92 14.10 -15.99
C GLY A 25 -2.52 13.57 -15.71
N ASN A 26 -1.53 14.00 -16.49
CA ASN A 26 -0.12 13.62 -16.29
C ASN A 26 0.41 14.12 -14.94
N GLU A 27 0.07 15.34 -14.56
CA GLU A 27 0.47 15.89 -13.26
C GLU A 27 -0.16 15.12 -12.12
N LEU A 28 -1.48 14.86 -12.17
CA LEU A 28 -2.20 14.15 -11.15
C LEU A 28 -1.70 12.71 -10.98
N THR A 29 -1.51 11.97 -12.07
CA THR A 29 -0.99 10.60 -12.03
C THR A 29 0.48 10.59 -11.57
N GLY A 30 1.30 11.53 -12.00
CA GLY A 30 2.70 11.67 -11.57
C GLY A 30 2.86 11.86 -10.07
N ARG A 31 1.95 12.60 -9.41
CA ARG A 31 1.95 12.79 -7.95
C ARG A 31 1.84 11.48 -7.18
N TYR A 32 1.09 10.52 -7.71
CA TYR A 32 0.76 9.27 -7.01
C TYR A 32 1.56 8.06 -7.49
N TYR A 33 2.36 8.19 -8.57
CA TYR A 33 3.10 7.06 -9.13
C TYR A 33 3.99 6.36 -8.09
N GLY A 34 4.81 7.12 -7.37
CA GLY A 34 5.68 6.57 -6.34
C GLY A 34 4.93 5.93 -5.16
N SER A 35 3.75 6.47 -4.83
CA SER A 35 2.89 5.91 -3.77
C SER A 35 2.30 4.56 -4.16
N VAL A 36 1.78 4.44 -5.38
CA VAL A 36 1.21 3.19 -5.90
C VAL A 36 2.31 2.13 -6.09
N LEU A 37 3.49 2.53 -6.58
CA LEU A 37 4.63 1.62 -6.69
C LEU A 37 5.02 1.04 -5.33
N ARG A 38 5.20 1.89 -4.30
CA ARG A 38 5.52 1.44 -2.94
C ARG A 38 4.44 0.52 -2.37
N PHE A 39 3.17 0.80 -2.67
CA PHE A 39 2.05 -0.04 -2.26
C PHE A 39 2.18 -1.47 -2.79
N PHE A 40 2.53 -1.65 -4.07
CA PHE A 40 2.76 -2.97 -4.64
C PHE A 40 4.07 -3.60 -4.17
N GLU A 41 5.16 -2.82 -4.05
CA GLU A 41 6.44 -3.29 -3.53
C GLU A 41 6.31 -3.91 -2.13
N ALA A 42 5.36 -3.44 -1.31
CA ALA A 42 5.11 -3.96 0.02
C ALA A 42 4.66 -5.42 0.05
N LYS A 43 4.10 -5.94 -1.04
CA LYS A 43 3.52 -7.29 -1.11
C LYS A 43 4.04 -8.14 -2.28
N VAL A 44 4.29 -7.53 -3.42
CA VAL A 44 4.64 -8.22 -4.66
C VAL A 44 5.76 -7.48 -5.40
N PRO A 45 6.94 -7.32 -4.79
CA PRO A 45 8.02 -6.49 -5.34
C PRO A 45 8.43 -6.89 -6.76
N HIS A 46 8.34 -8.18 -7.11
CA HIS A 46 8.67 -8.70 -8.44
C HIS A 46 7.67 -8.33 -9.53
N ALA A 47 6.45 -7.92 -9.17
CA ALA A 47 5.39 -7.52 -10.10
C ALA A 47 4.95 -6.05 -9.87
N ALA A 48 5.65 -5.31 -9.01
CA ALA A 48 5.21 -3.99 -8.55
C ALA A 48 5.11 -2.99 -9.70
N GLU A 49 6.10 -2.94 -10.58
CA GLU A 49 6.12 -2.02 -11.72
C GLU A 49 4.98 -2.32 -12.71
N ASP A 50 4.80 -3.60 -13.08
CA ASP A 50 3.75 -4.03 -14.01
C ASP A 50 2.35 -3.73 -13.44
N LEU A 51 2.12 -4.05 -12.17
CA LEU A 51 0.85 -3.77 -11.50
C LEU A 51 0.60 -2.27 -11.35
N THR A 52 1.65 -1.48 -11.13
CA THR A 52 1.55 -0.01 -11.11
C THR A 52 1.10 0.51 -12.47
N GLN A 53 1.74 0.08 -13.55
CA GLN A 53 1.35 0.49 -14.90
C GLN A 53 -0.10 0.09 -15.21
N GLN A 54 -0.49 -1.15 -14.89
CA GLN A 54 -1.86 -1.62 -15.08
C GLN A 54 -2.87 -0.81 -14.28
N ALA A 55 -2.58 -0.48 -13.02
CA ALA A 55 -3.46 0.34 -12.18
C ALA A 55 -3.67 1.75 -12.76
N PHE A 56 -2.60 2.37 -13.31
CA PHE A 56 -2.74 3.67 -13.97
C PHE A 56 -3.47 3.59 -15.32
N LEU A 57 -3.31 2.52 -16.09
CA LEU A 57 -4.11 2.29 -17.31
C LEU A 57 -5.59 2.20 -16.98
N ASP A 58 -5.97 1.39 -16.00
CA ASP A 58 -7.37 1.28 -15.53
C ASP A 58 -7.90 2.63 -15.03
N CYS A 59 -7.05 3.39 -14.33
CA CYS A 59 -7.42 4.72 -13.85
C CYS A 59 -7.72 5.67 -15.02
N VAL A 60 -6.89 5.66 -16.07
CA VAL A 60 -7.09 6.47 -17.28
C VAL A 60 -8.38 6.08 -18.01
N GLU A 61 -8.60 4.79 -18.19
CA GLU A 61 -9.81 4.27 -18.85
C GLU A 61 -11.08 4.55 -18.03
N GLY A 62 -10.98 4.41 -16.71
CA GLY A 62 -12.07 4.62 -15.78
C GLY A 62 -12.32 6.07 -15.35
N ARG A 63 -11.52 7.05 -15.82
CA ARG A 63 -11.55 8.44 -15.32
C ARG A 63 -12.93 9.11 -15.37
N GLY A 64 -13.76 8.75 -16.36
CA GLY A 64 -15.12 9.26 -16.48
C GLY A 64 -16.09 8.76 -15.42
N ARG A 65 -15.73 7.69 -14.70
CA ARG A 65 -16.56 7.07 -13.64
C ARG A 65 -16.23 7.61 -12.25
N ILE A 66 -15.18 8.42 -12.12
CA ILE A 66 -14.79 8.99 -10.82
C ILE A 66 -15.87 9.96 -10.38
N ARG A 67 -16.47 9.71 -9.21
CA ARG A 67 -17.52 10.58 -8.64
C ARG A 67 -16.87 11.91 -8.21
N GLU A 68 -17.59 13.01 -8.41
CA GLU A 68 -17.08 14.35 -8.03
C GLU A 68 -16.79 14.48 -6.53
N THR A 69 -17.48 13.72 -5.71
CA THR A 69 -17.33 13.72 -4.25
C THR A 69 -16.25 12.75 -3.75
N SER A 70 -15.69 11.91 -4.63
CA SER A 70 -14.68 10.92 -4.25
C SER A 70 -13.26 11.48 -4.32
N SER A 71 -12.43 11.10 -3.37
CA SER A 71 -11.01 11.39 -3.43
C SER A 71 -10.37 10.64 -4.61
N PHE A 72 -9.66 11.34 -5.51
CA PHE A 72 -8.90 10.69 -6.58
C PHE A 72 -7.94 9.64 -6.01
N ARG A 73 -7.29 9.95 -4.89
CA ARG A 73 -6.38 9.03 -4.21
C ARG A 73 -7.11 7.75 -3.77
N ALA A 74 -8.29 7.87 -3.15
CA ALA A 74 -9.08 6.71 -2.74
C ALA A 74 -9.48 5.85 -3.95
N TYR A 75 -9.92 6.46 -5.04
CA TYR A 75 -10.25 5.78 -6.29
C TYR A 75 -9.04 5.03 -6.87
N LEU A 76 -7.89 5.67 -6.96
CA LEU A 76 -6.66 5.05 -7.46
C LEU A 76 -6.22 3.86 -6.61
N PHE A 77 -6.26 4.00 -5.27
CA PHE A 77 -5.91 2.90 -4.38
C PHE A 77 -6.95 1.77 -4.35
N ALA A 78 -8.24 2.04 -4.66
CA ALA A 78 -9.23 0.99 -4.89
C ALA A 78 -8.83 0.13 -6.10
N ILE A 79 -8.46 0.76 -7.22
CA ILE A 79 -7.95 0.05 -8.41
C ILE A 79 -6.70 -0.75 -8.06
N ALA A 80 -5.72 -0.14 -7.40
CA ALA A 80 -4.48 -0.81 -7.00
C ALA A 80 -4.76 -2.03 -6.11
N ARG A 81 -5.72 -1.90 -5.18
CA ARG A 81 -6.17 -3.02 -4.34
C ARG A 81 -6.74 -4.17 -5.18
N HIS A 82 -7.65 -3.89 -6.10
CA HIS A 82 -8.23 -4.93 -6.96
C HIS A 82 -7.15 -5.65 -7.75
N ARG A 83 -6.23 -4.92 -8.39
CA ARG A 83 -5.11 -5.52 -9.13
C ARG A 83 -4.21 -6.40 -8.26
N LEU A 84 -3.90 -5.96 -7.03
CA LEU A 84 -3.12 -6.77 -6.10
C LEU A 84 -3.84 -8.07 -5.72
N LEU A 85 -5.12 -7.99 -5.36
CA LEU A 85 -5.90 -9.16 -4.98
C LEU A 85 -6.05 -10.16 -6.13
N ASP A 86 -6.26 -9.69 -7.34
CA ASP A 86 -6.35 -10.54 -8.54
C ASP A 86 -5.02 -11.21 -8.85
N HIS A 87 -3.92 -10.48 -8.76
CA HIS A 87 -2.57 -11.04 -8.90
C HIS A 87 -2.30 -12.16 -7.89
N LEU A 88 -2.62 -11.93 -6.61
CA LEU A 88 -2.44 -12.93 -5.54
C LEU A 88 -3.33 -14.16 -5.76
N ARG A 89 -4.60 -13.98 -6.16
CA ARG A 89 -5.51 -15.10 -6.51
C ARG A 89 -4.99 -15.91 -7.69
N GLY A 90 -4.46 -15.23 -8.71
CA GLY A 90 -3.84 -15.87 -9.88
C GLY A 90 -2.64 -16.72 -9.49
N ALA A 91 -1.75 -16.16 -8.66
CA ALA A 91 -0.58 -16.88 -8.14
C ALA A 91 -0.97 -18.10 -7.31
N ASP A 92 -1.98 -18.01 -6.46
CA ASP A 92 -2.48 -19.15 -5.67
C ASP A 92 -3.09 -20.24 -6.55
N ARG A 93 -3.82 -19.86 -7.60
CA ARG A 93 -4.36 -20.84 -8.57
C ARG A 93 -3.24 -21.58 -9.30
N GLN A 94 -2.20 -20.85 -9.76
CA GLN A 94 -1.04 -21.47 -10.41
C GLN A 94 -0.27 -22.41 -9.48
N ARG A 95 -0.11 -22.05 -8.19
CA ARG A 95 0.53 -22.95 -7.20
C ARG A 95 -0.26 -24.24 -7.02
N ARG A 96 -1.58 -24.17 -6.91
CA ARG A 96 -2.44 -25.37 -6.78
C ARG A 96 -2.38 -26.27 -8.02
N LEU A 97 -2.19 -25.70 -9.21
CA LEU A 97 -2.06 -26.46 -10.47
C LEU A 97 -0.66 -27.07 -10.65
N LYS A 98 0.37 -26.43 -10.09
CA LYS A 98 1.76 -26.91 -10.11
C LYS A 98 2.08 -27.66 -8.80
N SER A 99 1.30 -28.69 -8.44
CA SER A 99 1.58 -29.56 -7.29
C SER A 99 3.09 -29.90 -7.25
N PHE A 100 3.81 -29.39 -6.24
CA PHE A 100 5.26 -29.43 -6.01
C PHE A 100 6.04 -28.19 -6.50
N GLY A 101 6.26 -27.26 -5.59
CA GLY A 101 7.19 -26.15 -5.78
C GLY A 101 7.12 -25.16 -4.59
N GLU A 102 8.26 -24.86 -4.02
CA GLU A 102 8.43 -23.97 -2.88
C GLU A 102 7.69 -22.64 -3.05
N ALA A 103 7.04 -22.17 -1.99
CA ALA A 103 6.43 -20.85 -1.96
C ALA A 103 7.53 -19.79 -2.17
N PRO A 104 7.38 -18.84 -3.12
CA PRO A 104 8.32 -17.75 -3.22
C PRO A 104 8.25 -16.92 -1.94
N VAL A 105 9.34 -16.92 -1.20
CA VAL A 105 9.56 -15.97 -0.10
C VAL A 105 9.47 -14.58 -0.73
N SER A 106 8.62 -13.71 -0.18
CA SER A 106 8.54 -12.30 -0.60
C SER A 106 9.95 -11.69 -0.53
N GLN A 107 10.54 -11.47 -1.68
CA GLN A 107 11.87 -10.87 -1.79
C GLN A 107 11.69 -9.36 -1.91
N VAL A 108 11.82 -8.66 -0.80
CA VAL A 108 12.07 -7.22 -0.85
C VAL A 108 13.32 -7.00 -1.71
N THR A 109 13.23 -6.12 -2.70
CA THR A 109 14.32 -5.88 -3.66
C THR A 109 15.66 -5.67 -2.94
N PRO A 110 16.73 -6.39 -3.28
CA PRO A 110 18.00 -6.37 -2.56
C PRO A 110 18.59 -4.99 -2.33
N SER A 111 18.45 -4.08 -3.30
CA SER A 111 19.00 -2.72 -3.25
C SER A 111 18.39 -1.85 -2.14
N ARG A 112 17.13 -2.07 -1.79
CA ARG A 112 16.44 -1.29 -0.75
C ARG A 112 16.70 -1.85 0.65
N VAL A 113 16.89 -3.17 0.75
CA VAL A 113 17.15 -3.87 2.02
C VAL A 113 18.50 -3.51 2.64
N VAL A 114 19.50 -3.24 1.82
CA VAL A 114 20.89 -2.98 2.28
C VAL A 114 20.96 -1.71 3.14
N LEU A 115 20.16 -0.69 2.84
CA LEU A 115 20.16 0.59 3.56
C LEU A 115 19.13 0.65 4.71
N MET A 116 18.29 -0.37 4.87
CA MET A 116 17.27 -0.41 5.92
C MET A 116 17.83 -0.83 7.27
N ARG A 117 17.34 -0.20 8.34
CA ARG A 117 17.59 -0.63 9.72
C ARG A 117 16.99 -2.01 9.97
N GLN A 118 17.52 -2.72 10.95
CA GLN A 118 17.08 -4.09 11.27
C GLN A 118 15.59 -4.12 11.70
N GLU A 119 15.14 -3.10 12.41
CA GLU A 119 13.74 -2.90 12.80
C GLU A 119 12.81 -2.77 11.58
N GLN A 120 13.20 -1.99 10.58
CA GLN A 120 12.43 -1.82 9.35
C GLN A 120 12.31 -3.14 8.58
N ARG A 121 13.39 -3.91 8.48
CA ARG A 121 13.37 -5.24 7.85
C ARG A 121 12.48 -6.22 8.61
N LEU A 122 12.50 -6.17 9.95
CA LEU A 122 11.64 -7.00 10.80
C LEU A 122 10.17 -6.63 10.59
N LEU A 123 9.86 -5.33 10.56
CA LEU A 123 8.50 -4.83 10.32
C LEU A 123 7.96 -5.26 8.95
N LEU A 124 8.75 -5.12 7.88
CA LEU A 124 8.33 -5.56 6.54
C LEU A 124 8.03 -7.06 6.49
N ARG A 125 8.88 -7.88 7.10
CA ARG A 125 8.65 -9.33 7.19
C ARG A 125 7.41 -9.68 8.02
N ALA A 126 7.11 -8.89 9.05
CA ALA A 126 5.88 -9.08 9.84
C ALA A 126 4.63 -8.67 9.05
N LEU A 127 4.67 -7.55 8.31
CA LEU A 127 3.60 -7.11 7.43
C LEU A 127 3.31 -8.11 6.31
N ASP A 128 4.34 -8.77 5.78
CA ASP A 128 4.20 -9.79 4.74
C ASP A 128 3.43 -11.03 5.24
N LYS A 129 3.55 -11.38 6.51
CA LYS A 129 2.80 -12.48 7.12
C LYS A 129 1.31 -12.18 7.37
N LEU A 130 0.91 -10.91 7.35
CA LEU A 130 -0.49 -10.54 7.51
C LEU A 130 -1.30 -10.82 6.23
N PRO A 131 -2.60 -11.13 6.36
CA PRO A 131 -3.50 -11.18 5.21
C PRO A 131 -3.43 -9.89 4.38
N PRO A 132 -3.52 -9.97 3.03
CA PRO A 132 -3.37 -8.81 2.15
C PRO A 132 -4.21 -7.61 2.55
N ASP A 133 -5.53 -7.77 2.73
CA ASP A 133 -6.44 -6.68 3.12
C ASP A 133 -6.07 -6.02 4.46
N GLN A 134 -5.47 -6.76 5.38
CA GLN A 134 -5.04 -6.22 6.67
C GLN A 134 -3.78 -5.37 6.53
N SER A 135 -2.75 -5.91 5.86
CA SER A 135 -1.52 -5.15 5.63
C SER A 135 -1.76 -3.91 4.77
N MET A 136 -2.69 -3.99 3.79
CA MET A 136 -3.07 -2.83 2.97
C MET A 136 -3.66 -1.69 3.80
N ALA A 137 -4.56 -1.98 4.74
CA ALA A 137 -5.11 -0.95 5.62
C ALA A 137 -4.01 -0.21 6.40
N LEU A 138 -2.99 -0.93 6.89
CA LEU A 138 -1.85 -0.31 7.57
C LEU A 138 -0.98 0.51 6.61
N VAL A 139 -0.72 0.02 5.40
CA VAL A 139 0.05 0.75 4.37
C VAL A 139 -0.64 2.06 4.01
N LEU A 140 -1.94 2.04 3.74
CA LEU A 140 -2.70 3.25 3.41
C LEU A 140 -2.71 4.24 4.58
N PHE A 141 -2.82 3.75 5.81
CA PHE A 141 -2.84 4.60 6.99
C PHE A 141 -1.47 5.21 7.31
N TYR A 142 -0.40 4.38 7.40
CA TYR A 142 0.91 4.83 7.88
C TYR A 142 1.81 5.39 6.79
N TRP A 143 1.80 4.79 5.59
CA TRP A 143 2.70 5.22 4.52
C TRP A 143 2.09 6.32 3.67
N GLU A 144 0.80 6.19 3.37
CA GLU A 144 0.11 7.17 2.53
C GLU A 144 -0.59 8.28 3.36
N GLY A 145 -0.64 8.12 4.68
CA GLY A 145 -1.27 9.11 5.56
C GLY A 145 -2.75 9.33 5.25
N MET A 146 -3.43 8.31 4.71
CA MET A 146 -4.85 8.44 4.34
C MET A 146 -5.73 8.50 5.59
N PRO A 147 -6.67 9.45 5.65
CA PRO A 147 -7.69 9.45 6.69
C PRO A 147 -8.60 8.22 6.55
N THR A 148 -9.16 7.75 7.66
CA THR A 148 -9.99 6.53 7.70
C THR A 148 -11.16 6.57 6.71
N ARG A 149 -11.69 7.76 6.39
CA ARG A 149 -12.74 7.93 5.38
C ARG A 149 -12.26 7.57 3.97
N GLU A 150 -11.09 8.03 3.56
CA GLU A 150 -10.52 7.69 2.27
C GLU A 150 -10.10 6.21 2.19
N ILE A 151 -9.58 5.64 3.30
CA ILE A 151 -9.29 4.21 3.38
C ILE A 151 -10.59 3.40 3.23
N ALA A 152 -11.70 3.87 3.82
CA ALA A 152 -13.00 3.23 3.69
C ALA A 152 -13.49 3.20 2.23
N GLU A 153 -13.32 4.31 1.51
CA GLU A 153 -13.60 4.37 0.06
C GLU A 153 -12.69 3.43 -0.73
N ALA A 154 -11.37 3.47 -0.51
CA ALA A 154 -10.39 2.64 -1.22
C ALA A 154 -10.56 1.13 -0.96
N MET A 155 -11.03 0.76 0.22
CA MET A 155 -11.24 -0.63 0.61
C MET A 155 -12.69 -1.11 0.47
N GLU A 156 -13.60 -0.24 0.04
CA GLU A 156 -15.04 -0.54 -0.09
C GLU A 156 -15.66 -1.02 1.25
N LEU A 157 -15.30 -0.33 2.32
CA LEU A 157 -15.73 -0.63 3.70
C LEU A 157 -16.41 0.57 4.34
N SER A 158 -17.11 0.34 5.46
CA SER A 158 -17.53 1.44 6.34
C SER A 158 -16.35 1.97 7.15
N VAL A 159 -16.40 3.25 7.56
CA VAL A 159 -15.37 3.87 8.41
C VAL A 159 -15.17 3.10 9.72
N THR A 160 -16.27 2.63 10.32
CA THR A 160 -16.24 1.79 11.53
C THR A 160 -15.46 0.48 11.28
N ASN A 161 -15.69 -0.17 10.14
CA ASN A 161 -14.96 -1.39 9.77
C ASN A 161 -13.47 -1.12 9.56
N VAL A 162 -13.09 0.01 8.95
CA VAL A 162 -11.68 0.42 8.81
C VAL A 162 -11.04 0.62 10.18
N THR A 163 -11.68 1.38 11.07
CA THR A 163 -11.15 1.65 12.42
C THR A 163 -10.94 0.35 13.21
N THR A 164 -11.93 -0.53 13.18
CA THR A 164 -11.85 -1.85 13.82
C THR A 164 -10.74 -2.71 13.21
N ARG A 165 -10.65 -2.71 11.87
CA ARG A 165 -9.60 -3.46 11.15
C ARG A 165 -8.22 -2.95 11.51
N LEU A 166 -7.99 -1.63 11.49
CA LEU A 166 -6.71 -1.03 11.87
C LEU A 166 -6.30 -1.42 13.30
N SER A 167 -7.24 -1.36 14.25
CA SER A 167 -6.96 -1.74 15.64
C SER A 167 -6.57 -3.22 15.77
N ARG A 168 -7.36 -4.13 15.18
CA ARG A 168 -7.10 -5.58 15.20
C ARG A 168 -5.79 -5.92 14.48
N THR A 169 -5.53 -5.28 13.33
CA THR A 169 -4.32 -5.56 12.56
C THR A 169 -3.06 -5.08 13.28
N ARG A 170 -3.12 -3.94 14.00
CA ARG A 170 -2.00 -3.51 14.86
C ARG A 170 -1.69 -4.54 15.95
N GLN A 171 -2.72 -5.06 16.59
CA GLN A 171 -2.54 -6.09 17.61
C GLN A 171 -1.93 -7.36 17.00
N GLN A 172 -2.46 -7.84 15.89
CA GLN A 172 -1.92 -9.01 15.19
C GLN A 172 -0.47 -8.79 14.70
N LEU A 173 -0.14 -7.58 14.25
CA LEU A 173 1.22 -7.21 13.86
C LEU A 173 2.19 -7.30 15.07
N ARG A 174 1.79 -6.80 16.25
CA ARG A 174 2.55 -6.94 17.50
C ARG A 174 2.81 -8.41 17.84
N GLU A 175 1.77 -9.22 17.85
CA GLU A 175 1.86 -10.67 18.11
C GLU A 175 2.77 -11.37 17.11
N THR A 176 2.66 -10.99 15.82
CA THR A 176 3.53 -11.52 14.75
C THR A 176 5.00 -11.17 14.99
N ILE A 177 5.30 -9.92 15.38
CA ILE A 177 6.66 -9.47 15.69
C ILE A 177 7.21 -10.20 16.93
N GLU A 178 6.40 -10.39 17.96
CA GLU A 178 6.78 -11.11 19.18
C GLU A 178 7.13 -12.57 18.89
N ALA A 179 6.38 -13.23 18.01
CA ALA A 179 6.61 -14.61 17.59
C ALA A 179 7.82 -14.78 16.63
N MET A 180 8.32 -13.69 16.03
CA MET A 180 9.44 -13.78 15.09
C MET A 180 10.78 -13.90 15.83
N SER A 181 11.67 -14.76 15.28
CA SER A 181 13.05 -14.84 15.75
C SER A 181 13.81 -13.55 15.38
N ALA A 182 14.11 -12.74 16.37
CA ALA A 182 14.87 -11.50 16.25
C ALA A 182 15.63 -11.19 17.56
N ALA A 183 16.69 -10.40 17.48
CA ALA A 183 17.41 -9.96 18.67
C ALA A 183 16.47 -9.21 19.64
N PRO A 184 16.47 -9.51 20.94
CA PRO A 184 15.54 -8.92 21.91
C PRO A 184 15.51 -7.39 21.87
N LYS A 185 16.66 -6.73 21.70
CA LYS A 185 16.78 -5.26 21.61
C LYS A 185 16.03 -4.70 20.39
N ILE A 186 16.15 -5.33 19.22
CA ILE A 186 15.50 -4.90 17.98
C ILE A 186 13.99 -5.04 18.11
N ARG A 187 13.51 -6.15 18.67
CA ARG A 187 12.10 -6.40 18.91
C ARG A 187 11.53 -5.40 19.92
N ALA A 188 12.22 -5.15 21.03
CA ALA A 188 11.78 -4.17 22.02
C ALA A 188 11.73 -2.74 21.43
N SER A 189 12.75 -2.34 20.66
CA SER A 189 12.79 -1.06 19.95
C SER A 189 11.60 -0.91 18.99
N LEU A 190 11.31 -1.93 18.18
CA LEU A 190 10.19 -1.92 17.25
C LEU A 190 8.83 -1.86 17.96
N LEU A 191 8.64 -2.63 19.03
CA LEU A 191 7.38 -2.68 19.77
C LEU A 191 7.13 -1.43 20.63
N SER A 192 8.18 -0.74 21.08
CA SER A 192 8.05 0.48 21.86
C SER A 192 7.50 1.67 21.05
N ASP A 193 7.81 1.73 19.75
CA ASP A 193 7.32 2.76 18.83
C ASP A 193 6.91 2.20 17.47
N LEU A 194 5.97 1.27 17.48
CA LEU A 194 5.50 0.61 16.25
C LEU A 194 4.95 1.61 15.22
N ASP A 195 4.26 2.65 15.69
CA ASP A 195 3.66 3.66 14.84
C ASP A 195 4.72 4.55 14.18
N GLY A 196 5.79 4.91 14.89
CA GLY A 196 6.93 5.63 14.33
C GLY A 196 7.69 4.80 13.31
N TRP A 197 7.96 3.54 13.63
CA TRP A 197 8.59 2.61 12.70
C TRP A 197 7.74 2.34 11.45
N ALA A 198 6.42 2.19 11.61
CA ALA A 198 5.50 1.99 10.49
C ALA A 198 5.54 3.19 9.53
N ARG A 199 5.53 4.42 10.05
CA ARG A 199 5.68 5.63 9.23
C ARG A 199 7.05 5.72 8.54
N SER A 200 8.12 5.34 9.23
CA SER A 200 9.50 5.42 8.71
C SER A 200 9.76 4.53 7.48
N VAL A 201 9.06 3.41 7.38
CA VAL A 201 9.18 2.49 6.23
C VAL A 201 8.48 3.05 4.98
N GLY A 202 7.38 3.79 5.16
CA GLY A 202 6.62 4.42 4.06
C GLY A 202 7.27 5.68 3.51
N GLY A 203 8.07 6.37 4.31
CA GLY A 203 8.89 7.49 3.84
C GLY A 203 9.88 7.00 2.80
N GLY A 204 9.85 7.59 1.58
CA GLY A 204 10.83 7.31 0.53
C GLY A 204 12.28 7.38 1.01
N PRO A 205 13.27 7.20 0.12
CA PRO A 205 14.67 7.16 0.52
C PRO A 205 14.96 8.36 1.43
N LEU A 206 15.52 8.05 2.59
CA LEU A 206 16.07 9.07 3.47
C LEU A 206 17.00 9.91 2.61
N GLY A 207 16.53 11.11 2.20
CA GLY A 207 17.35 12.11 1.57
C GLY A 207 18.45 12.56 2.50
#